data_497452d39672b3e0d203199a4dbda421
#
_entry.id   497452d39672b3e0d203199a4dbda421
#
_cell.length_a   1.000
_cell.length_b   1.000
_cell.length_c   1.000
_cell.angle_alpha   90.00
_cell.angle_beta   90.00
_cell.angle_gamma   90.00
#
_symmetry.space_group_name_H-M   'P 1'
#
loop_
_entity.id
_entity.type
_entity.pdbx_description
1 polymer ?
#
loop_
_entity_poly.entity_id
_entity_poly.type
_entity_poly.pdbx_seq_one_letter_code
_entity_poly.pdbx_strand_id
1 'polypeptide(L)'
;AVFWDDLKLTNNGRVYTWYDEENRKFYIQWSRVRTYQNNDTETFQAVLMDPDYYNTPTGDGEILMQYNDFNNTSYGSYSWDQIHGDYCTVGIEDHTMTVGLQYTFNDGYHPAGMEIEDGVALLITTRGSDIRLDGDLNYDQIVNVYDILLLVDFILGEEGNVNAYFADINNDGMVNIMDMVRLIQMVMEYGN
;
A
#
# COMPACT_ATOMS: atom_id res chain seq x y z
N ALA A 1 -9.50 -6.04 -5.92
CA ALA A 1 -9.19 -5.30 -7.15
C ALA A 1 -8.52 -3.96 -6.83
N VAL A 2 -7.44 -3.63 -7.51
CA VAL A 2 -6.78 -2.31 -7.40
C VAL A 2 -7.64 -1.22 -8.07
N PHE A 3 -8.26 -1.59 -9.17
CA PHE A 3 -9.19 -0.78 -9.94
C PHE A 3 -10.09 -1.74 -10.72
N TRP A 4 -11.34 -1.86 -10.32
CA TRP A 4 -12.30 -2.73 -10.99
C TRP A 4 -13.30 -1.89 -11.78
N ASP A 5 -13.21 -2.01 -13.08
CA ASP A 5 -14.09 -1.41 -14.08
C ASP A 5 -13.90 -2.20 -15.39
N ASP A 6 -14.67 -1.91 -16.41
CA ASP A 6 -14.50 -2.42 -17.77
C ASP A 6 -13.24 -1.84 -18.43
N LEU A 7 -12.09 -2.45 -18.11
CA LEU A 7 -10.78 -2.00 -18.61
C LEU A 7 -10.44 -2.60 -19.96
N LYS A 8 -9.88 -1.79 -20.85
CA LYS A 8 -9.38 -2.23 -22.15
C LYS A 8 -7.94 -1.78 -22.39
N LEU A 9 -7.16 -2.66 -23.02
CA LEU A 9 -5.87 -2.29 -23.57
C LEU A 9 -6.07 -1.59 -24.90
N THR A 10 -5.49 -0.42 -25.04
CA THR A 10 -5.41 0.32 -26.29
C THR A 10 -4.02 0.18 -26.89
N ASN A 11 -3.75 0.81 -28.03
CA ASN A 11 -2.46 0.70 -28.73
C ASN A 11 -1.26 0.99 -27.82
N ASN A 12 -1.41 1.87 -26.83
CA ASN A 12 -0.36 2.28 -25.90
C ASN A 12 -0.53 1.71 -24.49
N GLY A 13 -1.66 1.06 -24.19
CA GLY A 13 -1.92 0.46 -22.87
C GLY A 13 -1.22 -0.90 -22.75
N ARG A 14 -0.66 -1.19 -21.60
CA ARG A 14 0.02 -2.46 -21.30
C ARG A 14 -0.19 -2.83 -19.83
N VAL A 15 -0.11 -4.12 -19.56
CA VAL A 15 0.07 -4.64 -18.21
C VAL A 15 1.48 -5.20 -18.12
N TYR A 16 2.20 -4.76 -17.11
CA TYR A 16 3.57 -5.19 -16.83
C TYR A 16 3.60 -5.94 -15.52
N THR A 17 4.50 -6.89 -15.42
CA THR A 17 4.87 -7.53 -14.16
C THR A 17 6.38 -7.50 -14.00
N TRP A 18 6.83 -7.31 -12.77
CA TRP A 18 8.24 -7.34 -12.42
C TRP A 18 8.41 -7.85 -11.00
N TYR A 19 9.43 -8.67 -10.78
CA TYR A 19 9.85 -9.08 -9.45
C TYR A 19 11.16 -8.38 -9.08
N ASP A 20 11.11 -7.63 -8.02
CA ASP A 20 12.27 -7.00 -7.38
C ASP A 20 12.85 -8.00 -6.37
N GLU A 21 13.90 -8.68 -6.78
CA GLU A 21 14.54 -9.72 -5.99
C GLU A 21 15.25 -9.13 -4.75
N GLU A 22 15.81 -7.93 -4.87
CA GLU A 22 16.51 -7.23 -3.80
C GLU A 22 15.56 -6.79 -2.69
N ASN A 23 14.42 -6.20 -3.06
CA ASN A 23 13.41 -5.71 -2.13
C ASN A 23 12.28 -6.71 -1.88
N ARG A 24 12.35 -7.90 -2.46
CA ARG A 24 11.35 -8.97 -2.26
C ARG A 24 9.92 -8.50 -2.54
N LYS A 25 9.70 -7.76 -3.63
CA LYS A 25 8.41 -7.21 -4.05
C LYS A 25 8.02 -7.66 -5.43
N PHE A 26 6.76 -7.99 -5.63
CA PHE A 26 6.21 -8.30 -6.94
C PHE A 26 5.26 -7.19 -7.39
N TYR A 27 5.55 -6.61 -8.53
CA TYR A 27 4.80 -5.49 -9.11
C TYR A 27 3.89 -5.99 -10.23
N ILE A 28 2.66 -5.50 -10.24
CA ILE A 28 1.71 -5.65 -11.35
C ILE A 28 1.24 -4.25 -11.70
N GLN A 29 1.64 -3.74 -12.86
CA GLN A 29 1.32 -2.39 -13.29
C GLN A 29 0.40 -2.39 -14.50
N TRP A 30 -0.70 -1.68 -14.41
CA TRP A 30 -1.55 -1.31 -15.53
C TRP A 30 -1.16 0.10 -15.97
N SER A 31 -0.56 0.20 -17.14
CA SER A 31 -0.07 1.47 -17.69
C SER A 31 -0.95 1.90 -18.83
N ARG A 32 -1.54 3.08 -18.71
CA ARG A 32 -2.38 3.71 -19.72
C ARG A 32 -3.49 2.80 -20.27
N VAL A 33 -4.11 2.06 -19.37
CA VAL A 33 -5.33 1.31 -19.68
C VAL A 33 -6.50 2.29 -19.75
N ARG A 34 -7.54 1.95 -20.47
CA ARG A 34 -8.72 2.80 -20.60
C ARG A 34 -9.93 2.11 -20.03
N THR A 35 -10.81 2.86 -19.43
CA THR A 35 -12.16 2.42 -19.15
C THR A 35 -12.99 2.32 -20.43
N TYR A 36 -14.07 1.54 -20.38
CA TYR A 36 -14.91 1.32 -21.55
C TYR A 36 -15.52 2.62 -22.07
N GLN A 37 -15.47 2.80 -23.39
CA GLN A 37 -15.97 3.98 -24.11
C GLN A 37 -15.36 5.33 -23.71
N ASN A 38 -14.29 5.35 -22.95
CA ASN A 38 -13.57 6.55 -22.59
C ASN A 38 -12.23 6.67 -23.33
N ASN A 39 -11.73 7.90 -23.45
CA ASN A 39 -10.42 8.21 -23.98
C ASN A 39 -9.37 8.48 -22.90
N ASP A 40 -9.80 8.70 -21.68
CA ASP A 40 -8.90 8.89 -20.55
C ASP A 40 -8.21 7.59 -20.19
N THR A 41 -7.02 7.71 -19.65
CA THR A 41 -6.18 6.56 -19.32
C THR A 41 -5.94 6.52 -17.83
N GLU A 42 -6.00 5.32 -17.31
CA GLU A 42 -5.65 5.00 -15.93
C GLU A 42 -4.25 4.39 -15.87
N THR A 43 -3.46 4.80 -14.90
CA THR A 43 -2.16 4.20 -14.62
C THR A 43 -2.05 3.92 -13.13
N PHE A 44 -2.04 2.65 -12.78
CA PHE A 44 -2.02 2.19 -11.40
C PHE A 44 -1.26 0.88 -11.26
N GLN A 45 -0.89 0.53 -10.04
CA GLN A 45 -0.21 -0.73 -9.77
C GLN A 45 -0.58 -1.35 -8.42
N ALA A 46 -0.43 -2.67 -8.36
CA ALA A 46 -0.35 -3.43 -7.12
C ALA A 46 1.08 -3.83 -6.86
N VAL A 47 1.53 -3.70 -5.64
CA VAL A 47 2.80 -4.23 -5.14
C VAL A 47 2.49 -5.26 -4.08
N LEU A 48 2.87 -6.51 -4.33
CA LEU A 48 2.73 -7.60 -3.36
C LEU A 48 4.06 -7.74 -2.63
N MET A 49 4.03 -7.64 -1.32
CA MET A 49 5.20 -7.75 -0.47
C MET A 49 5.34 -9.19 0.04
N ASP A 50 6.57 -9.71 -0.03
CA ASP A 50 6.87 -11.06 0.44
C ASP A 50 6.69 -11.14 1.97
N PRO A 51 5.77 -11.98 2.48
CA PRO A 51 5.50 -12.06 3.91
C PRO A 51 6.67 -12.60 4.73
N ASP A 52 7.59 -13.34 4.10
CA ASP A 52 8.80 -13.83 4.79
C ASP A 52 9.83 -12.72 5.01
N TYR A 53 9.71 -11.61 4.29
CA TYR A 53 10.59 -10.45 4.41
C TYR A 53 9.90 -9.27 5.11
N TYR A 54 8.63 -9.02 4.75
CA TYR A 54 7.76 -7.99 5.34
C TYR A 54 6.79 -8.65 6.32
N ASN A 55 7.32 -9.11 7.45
CA ASN A 55 6.54 -9.87 8.42
C ASN A 55 5.35 -9.06 8.97
N THR A 56 4.20 -9.72 9.06
CA THR A 56 3.00 -9.21 9.71
C THR A 56 2.58 -10.11 10.86
N PRO A 57 1.83 -9.63 11.85
CA PRO A 57 1.38 -10.43 12.97
C PRO A 57 0.58 -11.69 12.60
N THR A 58 -0.08 -11.66 11.44
CA THR A 58 -0.90 -12.78 10.94
C THR A 58 -0.15 -13.67 9.96
N GLY A 59 1.04 -13.25 9.50
CA GLY A 59 1.79 -13.94 8.44
C GLY A 59 1.28 -13.67 7.03
N ASP A 60 0.28 -12.80 6.86
CA ASP A 60 -0.22 -12.41 5.53
C ASP A 60 0.69 -11.35 4.89
N GLY A 61 0.85 -11.41 3.57
CA GLY A 61 1.59 -10.40 2.81
C GLY A 61 0.85 -9.05 2.75
N GLU A 62 1.60 -7.98 2.81
CA GLU A 62 1.06 -6.63 2.62
C GLU A 62 0.85 -6.34 1.12
N ILE A 63 -0.16 -5.55 0.81
CA ILE A 63 -0.49 -5.13 -0.56
C ILE A 63 -0.49 -3.61 -0.60
N LEU A 64 0.37 -3.03 -1.44
CA LEU A 64 0.37 -1.60 -1.69
C LEU A 64 -0.29 -1.35 -3.05
N MET A 65 -1.36 -0.57 -3.07
CA MET A 65 -2.03 -0.10 -4.28
C MET A 65 -1.64 1.36 -4.52
N GLN A 66 -1.15 1.68 -5.71
CA GLN A 66 -0.67 3.02 -6.03
C GLN A 66 -1.32 3.52 -7.32
N TYR A 67 -1.69 4.78 -7.32
CA TYR A 67 -2.41 5.44 -8.41
C TYR A 67 -1.59 6.62 -8.93
N ASN A 68 -1.15 6.54 -10.19
CA ASN A 68 -0.38 7.61 -10.84
C ASN A 68 -1.29 8.52 -11.67
N ASP A 69 -2.20 7.91 -12.42
CA ASP A 69 -3.27 8.59 -13.15
C ASP A 69 -4.58 7.92 -12.74
N PHE A 70 -5.42 8.63 -12.02
CA PHE A 70 -6.71 8.15 -11.55
C PHE A 70 -7.81 9.11 -12.01
N ASN A 71 -8.35 8.88 -13.18
CA ASN A 71 -9.42 9.72 -13.74
C ASN A 71 -10.79 9.19 -13.35
N ASN A 72 -10.92 7.88 -13.17
CA ASN A 72 -12.17 7.20 -12.80
C ASN A 72 -13.39 7.61 -13.62
N THR A 73 -13.18 7.99 -14.87
CA THR A 73 -14.26 8.40 -15.78
C THR A 73 -14.66 7.25 -16.68
N SER A 74 -15.94 6.96 -16.75
CA SER A 74 -16.50 5.93 -17.61
C SER A 74 -17.75 6.46 -18.31
N TYR A 75 -17.78 6.38 -19.64
CA TYR A 75 -18.94 6.76 -20.45
C TYR A 75 -19.67 5.53 -20.97
N GLY A 76 -19.99 4.57 -20.11
CA GLY A 76 -20.81 3.43 -20.48
C GLY A 76 -22.31 3.76 -20.41
N SER A 77 -23.07 3.54 -21.47
CA SER A 77 -24.52 3.43 -21.36
C SER A 77 -24.87 1.93 -21.38
N TYR A 78 -25.34 1.42 -20.29
CA TYR A 78 -26.08 0.17 -20.31
C TYR A 78 -27.51 0.44 -20.83
N SER A 79 -28.16 -0.56 -21.38
CA SER A 79 -29.47 -0.48 -22.05
C SER A 79 -30.63 0.06 -21.19
N TRP A 80 -30.39 0.55 -20.03
CA TRP A 80 -31.31 1.07 -19.01
C TRP A 80 -31.04 2.54 -18.63
N ASP A 81 -30.32 3.25 -19.47
CA ASP A 81 -30.18 4.70 -19.38
C ASP A 81 -29.35 5.25 -18.21
N GLN A 82 -28.37 4.50 -17.74
CA GLN A 82 -27.43 5.04 -16.76
C GLN A 82 -26.09 5.33 -17.42
N ILE A 83 -25.73 6.60 -17.43
CA ILE A 83 -24.36 7.02 -17.70
C ILE A 83 -23.55 6.63 -16.47
N HIS A 84 -22.61 5.72 -16.66
CA HIS A 84 -21.64 5.44 -15.64
C HIS A 84 -20.62 6.59 -15.62
N GLY A 85 -20.71 7.44 -14.59
CA GLY A 85 -19.62 8.33 -14.21
C GLY A 85 -18.64 7.53 -13.37
N ASP A 86 -17.98 8.17 -12.46
CA ASP A 86 -17.03 7.63 -11.49
C ASP A 86 -17.47 6.28 -10.90
N TYR A 87 -17.00 5.19 -11.51
CA TYR A 87 -17.64 3.87 -11.36
C TYR A 87 -16.72 2.83 -10.73
N CYS A 88 -15.44 3.11 -10.58
CA CYS A 88 -14.52 2.08 -10.14
C CYS A 88 -14.83 1.56 -8.74
N THR A 89 -14.50 0.29 -8.54
CA THR A 89 -14.49 -0.35 -7.22
C THR A 89 -13.05 -0.70 -6.86
N VAL A 90 -12.64 -0.34 -5.65
CA VAL A 90 -11.34 -0.67 -5.09
C VAL A 90 -11.53 -1.45 -3.80
N GLY A 91 -10.83 -2.56 -3.65
CA GLY A 91 -10.92 -3.40 -2.48
C GLY A 91 -10.22 -4.75 -2.65
N ILE A 92 -10.24 -5.53 -1.60
CA ILE A 92 -9.77 -6.91 -1.58
C ILE A 92 -10.88 -7.83 -1.07
N GLU A 93 -10.82 -9.08 -1.45
CA GLU A 93 -11.69 -10.14 -0.91
C GLU A 93 -10.89 -11.44 -0.76
N ASP A 94 -11.34 -12.30 0.11
CA ASP A 94 -10.75 -13.61 0.30
C ASP A 94 -11.15 -14.57 -0.85
N HIS A 95 -10.46 -15.70 -0.92
CA HIS A 95 -10.70 -16.71 -1.96
C HIS A 95 -12.11 -17.35 -1.92
N THR A 96 -12.82 -17.19 -0.81
CA THR A 96 -14.20 -17.71 -0.66
C THR A 96 -15.25 -16.71 -1.12
N MET A 97 -14.86 -15.46 -1.41
CA MET A 97 -15.76 -14.35 -1.78
C MET A 97 -16.80 -14.03 -0.69
N THR A 98 -16.49 -14.37 0.56
CA THR A 98 -17.40 -14.15 1.70
C THR A 98 -16.91 -13.10 2.66
N VAL A 99 -15.61 -12.78 2.64
CA VAL A 99 -14.99 -11.74 3.46
C VAL A 99 -14.21 -10.83 2.55
N GLY A 100 -14.44 -9.53 2.67
CA GLY A 100 -13.77 -8.53 1.84
C GLY A 100 -13.71 -7.18 2.53
N LEU A 101 -12.80 -6.35 2.05
CA LEU A 101 -12.66 -4.95 2.42
C LEU A 101 -12.88 -4.12 1.16
N GLN A 102 -13.97 -3.37 1.14
CA GLN A 102 -14.28 -2.41 0.08
C GLN A 102 -13.78 -1.02 0.52
N TYR A 103 -12.88 -0.43 -0.25
CA TYR A 103 -12.41 0.93 -0.01
C TYR A 103 -13.34 1.96 -0.67
N THR A 104 -13.67 1.75 -1.93
CA THR A 104 -14.68 2.55 -2.64
C THR A 104 -15.53 1.69 -3.55
N PHE A 105 -16.76 2.12 -3.80
CA PHE A 105 -17.69 1.55 -4.76
C PHE A 105 -18.46 2.67 -5.44
N ASN A 106 -18.37 2.75 -6.77
CA ASN A 106 -19.00 3.81 -7.57
C ASN A 106 -18.71 5.20 -6.99
N ASP A 107 -17.45 5.49 -6.73
CA ASP A 107 -16.98 6.75 -6.12
C ASP A 107 -17.56 7.06 -4.73
N GLY A 108 -18.16 6.07 -4.09
CA GLY A 108 -18.66 6.17 -2.73
C GLY A 108 -17.57 5.81 -1.71
N TYR A 109 -17.12 6.80 -0.95
CA TYR A 109 -16.12 6.64 0.10
C TYR A 109 -16.73 6.69 1.49
N HIS A 110 -16.12 5.96 2.43
CA HIS A 110 -16.46 6.14 3.83
C HIS A 110 -16.06 7.57 4.28
N PRO A 111 -16.86 8.28 5.13
CA PRO A 111 -16.56 9.65 5.54
C PRO A 111 -15.18 9.86 6.18
N ALA A 112 -14.57 8.81 6.73
CA ALA A 112 -13.20 8.82 7.25
C ALA A 112 -12.15 8.35 6.23
N GLY A 113 -12.57 7.94 5.03
CA GLY A 113 -11.67 7.53 3.94
C GLY A 113 -11.21 8.75 3.13
N MET A 114 -9.98 8.70 2.66
CA MET A 114 -9.46 9.67 1.70
C MET A 114 -9.91 9.27 0.29
N GLU A 115 -10.37 10.20 -0.51
CA GLU A 115 -10.65 9.95 -1.92
C GLU A 115 -9.37 9.58 -2.67
N ILE A 116 -9.50 8.68 -3.64
CA ILE A 116 -8.36 8.28 -4.47
C ILE A 116 -8.21 9.33 -5.57
N GLU A 117 -7.01 9.84 -5.68
CA GLU A 117 -6.61 10.80 -6.73
C GLU A 117 -5.19 10.50 -7.19
N ASP A 118 -4.68 11.26 -8.16
CA ASP A 118 -3.30 11.11 -8.64
C ASP A 118 -2.28 11.22 -7.51
N GLY A 119 -1.39 10.25 -7.44
CA GLY A 119 -0.33 10.18 -6.43
C GLY A 119 -0.73 9.53 -5.11
N VAL A 120 -1.98 9.11 -4.94
CA VAL A 120 -2.44 8.40 -3.73
C VAL A 120 -1.92 6.96 -3.72
N ALA A 121 -1.64 6.47 -2.52
CA ALA A 121 -1.32 5.07 -2.28
C ALA A 121 -2.13 4.52 -1.09
N LEU A 122 -2.61 3.28 -1.22
CA LEU A 122 -3.33 2.55 -0.19
C LEU A 122 -2.50 1.34 0.24
N LEU A 123 -2.12 1.30 1.50
CA LEU A 123 -1.49 0.11 2.08
C LEU A 123 -2.55 -0.75 2.74
N ILE A 124 -2.68 -1.98 2.28
CA ILE A 124 -3.52 -3.00 2.91
C ILE A 124 -2.60 -3.88 3.73
N THR A 125 -2.85 -3.90 5.03
CA THR A 125 -2.01 -4.61 5.99
C THR A 125 -2.88 -5.26 7.06
N THR A 126 -2.43 -6.38 7.59
CA THR A 126 -3.01 -7.02 8.78
C THR A 126 -2.33 -6.55 10.07
N ARG A 127 -1.40 -5.62 9.97
CA ARG A 127 -0.93 -4.88 11.13
C ARG A 127 -2.11 -4.08 11.66
N GLY A 128 -2.40 -4.18 12.95
CA GLY A 128 -3.53 -3.50 13.55
C GLY A 128 -3.55 -2.00 13.21
N SER A 129 -4.75 -1.41 13.25
CA SER A 129 -4.99 0.01 13.04
C SER A 129 -4.47 0.90 14.18
N ASP A 130 -3.61 0.36 14.99
CA ASP A 130 -2.93 1.15 15.99
C ASP A 130 -2.18 2.24 15.29
N ILE A 131 -2.49 3.46 15.67
CA ILE A 131 -1.76 4.65 15.26
C ILE A 131 -0.29 4.28 15.39
N ARG A 132 0.35 4.05 14.25
CA ARG A 132 1.70 3.59 14.24
C ARG A 132 2.56 4.69 14.77
N LEU A 133 3.13 4.47 15.90
CA LEU A 133 4.15 5.37 16.43
C LEU A 133 5.40 5.17 15.58
N ASP A 134 5.83 6.20 14.88
CA ASP A 134 7.14 6.17 14.22
C ASP A 134 8.18 5.75 15.26
N GLY A 135 8.95 4.72 14.94
CA GLY A 135 9.93 4.16 15.86
C GLY A 135 9.45 3.00 16.76
N ASP A 136 8.18 2.59 16.69
CA ASP A 136 7.69 1.35 17.32
C ASP A 136 8.00 0.16 16.41
N LEU A 137 9.15 -0.46 16.63
CA LEU A 137 9.66 -1.55 15.80
C LEU A 137 9.19 -2.93 16.24
N ASN A 138 8.74 -3.06 17.49
CA ASN A 138 8.21 -4.30 18.05
C ASN A 138 6.69 -4.37 18.02
N TYR A 139 6.02 -3.27 17.62
CA TYR A 139 4.56 -3.13 17.51
C TYR A 139 3.81 -3.27 18.84
N ASP A 140 4.43 -2.86 19.95
CA ASP A 140 3.79 -2.87 21.27
C ASP A 140 3.09 -1.56 21.64
N GLN A 141 3.05 -0.60 20.68
CA GLN A 141 2.48 0.74 20.80
C GLN A 141 3.24 1.69 21.73
N ILE A 142 4.46 1.36 22.07
CA ILE A 142 5.31 2.17 22.94
C ILE A 142 6.69 2.32 22.32
N VAL A 143 7.02 3.54 21.86
CA VAL A 143 8.39 3.83 21.40
C VAL A 143 9.32 3.96 22.60
N ASN A 144 10.21 2.98 22.77
CA ASN A 144 11.07 2.88 23.94
C ASN A 144 12.45 2.23 23.64
N VAL A 145 13.20 1.91 24.68
CA VAL A 145 14.53 1.32 24.52
C VAL A 145 14.53 -0.05 23.83
N TYR A 146 13.43 -0.79 23.86
CA TYR A 146 13.35 -2.10 23.20
C TYR A 146 13.37 -1.94 21.67
N ASP A 147 12.79 -0.88 21.15
CA ASP A 147 12.83 -0.57 19.70
C ASP A 147 14.25 -0.20 19.27
N ILE A 148 14.97 0.55 20.12
CA ILE A 148 16.38 0.87 19.88
C ILE A 148 17.22 -0.41 19.79
N LEU A 149 16.99 -1.37 20.68
CA LEU A 149 17.70 -2.65 20.67
C LEU A 149 17.40 -3.44 19.39
N LEU A 150 16.15 -3.50 18.96
CA LEU A 150 15.75 -4.14 17.70
C LEU A 150 16.42 -3.48 16.50
N LEU A 151 16.49 -2.15 16.46
CA LEU A 151 17.17 -1.44 15.39
C LEU A 151 18.67 -1.69 15.37
N VAL A 152 19.30 -1.81 16.55
CA VAL A 152 20.72 -2.17 16.67
C VAL A 152 20.97 -3.56 16.11
N ASP A 153 20.17 -4.56 16.52
CA ASP A 153 20.28 -5.94 16.04
C ASP A 153 20.13 -6.01 14.53
N PHE A 154 19.15 -5.27 13.97
CA PHE A 154 18.94 -5.17 12.54
C PHE A 154 20.16 -4.56 11.80
N ILE A 155 20.72 -3.45 12.30
CA ILE A 155 21.91 -2.79 11.72
C ILE A 155 23.14 -3.71 11.79
N LEU A 156 23.25 -4.52 12.82
CA LEU A 156 24.35 -5.48 12.97
C LEU A 156 24.19 -6.75 12.11
N GLY A 157 23.04 -6.89 11.42
CA GLY A 157 22.74 -8.04 10.58
C GLY A 157 22.39 -9.30 11.37
N GLU A 158 21.94 -9.15 12.61
CA GLU A 158 21.38 -10.25 13.39
C GLU A 158 19.97 -10.57 12.91
N GLU A 159 19.58 -11.86 12.92
CA GLU A 159 18.24 -12.28 12.48
C GLU A 159 17.18 -11.73 13.47
N GLY A 160 16.56 -10.63 13.13
CA GLY A 160 15.47 -10.00 13.86
C GLY A 160 14.28 -9.72 12.96
N ASN A 161 13.05 -9.78 13.50
CA ASN A 161 11.81 -9.51 12.78
C ASN A 161 11.54 -7.99 12.57
N VAL A 162 12.58 -7.20 12.27
CA VAL A 162 12.43 -5.77 12.02
C VAL A 162 12.24 -5.53 10.52
N ASN A 163 11.19 -4.84 10.17
CA ASN A 163 10.94 -4.46 8.79
C ASN A 163 11.80 -3.25 8.41
N ALA A 164 12.64 -3.40 7.38
CA ALA A 164 13.56 -2.37 6.92
C ALA A 164 12.87 -1.05 6.54
N TYR A 165 11.67 -1.10 5.99
CA TYR A 165 10.89 0.10 5.65
C TYR A 165 10.56 0.95 6.89
N PHE A 166 10.43 0.31 8.03
CA PHE A 166 10.08 0.94 9.30
C PHE A 166 11.28 1.25 10.17
N ALA A 167 12.39 0.63 9.86
CA ALA A 167 13.65 0.92 10.47
C ALA A 167 14.34 2.16 9.86
N ASP A 168 13.97 2.57 8.63
CA ASP A 168 14.36 3.83 8.00
C ASP A 168 13.52 4.99 8.58
N ILE A 169 13.87 5.41 9.78
CA ILE A 169 13.10 6.39 10.57
C ILE A 169 13.28 7.81 10.05
N ASN A 170 14.41 8.07 9.40
CA ASN A 170 14.69 9.38 8.80
C ASN A 170 14.23 9.50 7.34
N ASN A 171 13.76 8.38 6.75
CA ASN A 171 13.26 8.26 5.36
C ASN A 171 14.34 8.66 4.32
N ASP A 172 15.60 8.33 4.55
CA ASP A 172 16.67 8.58 3.58
C ASP A 172 16.94 7.42 2.61
N GLY A 173 16.22 6.31 2.76
CA GLY A 173 16.30 5.09 1.95
C GLY A 173 17.35 4.10 2.44
N MET A 174 17.99 4.34 3.58
CA MET A 174 19.02 3.45 4.13
C MET A 174 18.83 3.28 5.64
N VAL A 175 18.73 2.04 6.11
CA VAL A 175 18.72 1.77 7.55
C VAL A 175 20.14 1.73 8.10
N ASN A 176 20.47 2.70 8.94
CA ASN A 176 21.82 2.86 9.48
C ASN A 176 21.83 3.57 10.84
N ILE A 177 23.01 3.97 11.32
CA ILE A 177 23.16 4.63 12.63
C ILE A 177 22.41 5.97 12.74
N MET A 178 22.07 6.62 11.63
CA MET A 178 21.33 7.88 11.67
C MET A 178 19.88 7.67 12.09
N ASP A 179 19.29 6.52 11.73
CA ASP A 179 17.96 6.11 12.18
C ASP A 179 17.95 5.82 13.67
N MET A 180 18.99 5.15 14.15
CA MET A 180 19.17 4.91 15.58
C MET A 180 19.27 6.24 16.37
N VAL A 181 20.01 7.21 15.88
CA VAL A 181 20.11 8.53 16.51
C VAL A 181 18.73 9.21 16.53
N ARG A 182 17.98 9.10 15.44
CA ARG A 182 16.62 9.66 15.35
C ARG A 182 15.69 8.98 16.33
N LEU A 183 15.74 7.64 16.41
CA LEU A 183 14.92 6.85 17.34
C LEU A 183 15.23 7.19 18.81
N ILE A 184 16.50 7.34 19.16
CA ILE A 184 16.90 7.74 20.51
C ILE A 184 16.30 9.13 20.86
N GLN A 185 16.33 10.09 19.93
CA GLN A 185 15.70 11.40 20.14
C GLN A 185 14.21 11.27 20.43
N MET A 186 13.49 10.46 19.65
CA MET A 186 12.06 10.21 19.84
C MET A 186 11.78 9.59 21.22
N VAL A 187 12.54 8.57 21.61
CA VAL A 187 12.39 7.94 22.95
C VAL A 187 12.62 8.97 24.07
N MET A 188 13.56 9.89 23.91
CA MET A 188 13.80 10.95 24.89
C MET A 188 12.69 12.02 24.93
N GLU A 189 12.04 12.26 23.81
CA GLU A 189 10.92 13.23 23.70
C GLU A 189 9.61 12.66 24.26
N TYR A 190 9.34 11.37 24.04
CA TYR A 190 8.11 10.69 24.50
C TYR A 190 8.23 10.09 25.91
N GLY A 191 9.42 9.93 26.42
CA GLY A 191 9.70 9.31 27.74
C GLY A 191 9.57 10.26 28.95
N ASN A 192 8.99 11.46 28.79
CA ASN A 192 8.76 12.42 29.86
C ASN A 192 7.26 12.59 30.16
#